data_9b018e262bf7b9549e79d1477365b8de
#
_entry.id   9b018e262bf7b9549e79d1477365b8de
#
_cell.length_a   1.000
_cell.length_b   1.000
_cell.length_c   1.000
_cell.angle_alpha   90.00
_cell.angle_beta   90.00
_cell.angle_gamma   90.00
#
_symmetry.space_group_name_H-M   'P 1'
#
loop_
_entity.id
_entity.type
_entity.pdbx_description
1 polymer ?
#
loop_
_entity_poly.entity_id
_entity_poly.type
_entity_poly.pdbx_seq_one_letter_code
_entity_poly.pdbx_strand_id
1 'polypeptide(L)'
;NLTTKKQEQIKGEMHTDFENCKTAIWYLNTNNGYTLFQDGNKVECIENRMVIFDSNKKHCGVESSDSEFRIVINFNYLKKF
;
A
#
# COMPACT_ATOMS: atom_id res chain seq x y z
N ASN A 1 -3.41 -3.70 -7.65
CA ASN A 1 -4.79 -3.36 -7.34
C ASN A 1 -5.19 -2.02 -7.93
N LEU A 2 -6.42 -1.94 -8.37
CA LEU A 2 -6.99 -0.74 -9.00
C LEU A 2 -8.23 -0.32 -8.23
N THR A 3 -8.27 0.95 -7.81
CA THR A 3 -9.46 1.51 -7.18
C THR A 3 -9.87 2.76 -7.93
N THR A 4 -11.18 2.99 -7.99
CA THR A 4 -11.72 4.18 -8.63
C THR A 4 -11.74 5.35 -7.65
N LYS A 5 -11.84 6.55 -8.20
CA LYS A 5 -11.91 7.77 -7.41
C LYS A 5 -13.14 7.76 -6.51
N LYS A 6 -12.96 8.21 -5.28
CA LYS A 6 -14.02 8.35 -4.28
C LYS A 6 -14.09 9.81 -3.83
N GLN A 7 -15.23 10.21 -3.28
CA GLN A 7 -15.39 11.56 -2.72
C GLN A 7 -14.58 11.71 -1.43
N GLU A 8 -14.43 10.62 -0.68
CA GLU A 8 -13.69 10.58 0.56
C GLU A 8 -12.63 9.50 0.47
N GLN A 9 -11.57 9.67 1.24
CA GLN A 9 -10.59 8.62 1.37
C GLN A 9 -11.14 7.52 2.25
N ILE A 10 -11.10 6.29 1.75
CA ILE A 10 -11.57 5.12 2.46
C ILE A 10 -10.37 4.32 2.92
N LYS A 11 -10.31 4.08 4.22
CA LYS A 11 -9.26 3.30 4.84
C LYS A 11 -9.65 1.82 4.81
N GLY A 12 -8.75 1.00 4.31
CA GLY A 12 -8.92 -0.44 4.36
C GLY A 12 -8.69 -0.98 5.76
N GLU A 13 -8.89 -2.26 5.93
CA GLU A 13 -8.68 -2.94 7.20
C GLU A 13 -7.20 -3.22 7.40
N MET A 14 -6.70 -2.95 8.61
CA MET A 14 -5.33 -3.30 8.96
C MET A 14 -5.15 -4.81 8.91
N HIS A 15 -4.08 -5.25 8.27
CA HIS A 15 -3.82 -6.67 8.10
C HIS A 15 -2.32 -6.94 8.01
N THR A 16 -1.98 -8.22 8.10
CA THR A 16 -0.65 -8.71 7.78
C THR A 16 -0.75 -9.62 6.58
N ASP A 17 0.38 -9.82 5.91
CA ASP A 17 0.45 -10.75 4.78
C ASP A 17 1.00 -12.10 5.27
N PHE A 18 2.00 -12.64 4.58
CA PHE A 18 2.53 -13.96 4.91
C PHE A 18 3.66 -13.87 5.91
N GLU A 19 3.84 -14.94 6.71
CA GLU A 19 4.98 -15.06 7.60
C GLU A 19 6.25 -15.30 6.81
N ASN A 20 7.38 -14.84 7.35
CA ASN A 20 8.72 -15.04 6.79
C ASN A 20 8.87 -14.53 5.36
N CYS A 21 8.09 -13.50 5.02
CA CYS A 21 8.14 -12.88 3.70
C CYS A 21 8.41 -11.39 3.83
N LYS A 22 8.83 -10.81 2.73
CA LYS A 22 8.83 -9.37 2.54
C LYS A 22 7.65 -9.02 1.65
N THR A 23 7.04 -7.88 1.91
CA THR A 23 6.01 -7.32 1.06
C THR A 23 6.59 -6.10 0.36
N ALA A 24 6.39 -6.03 -0.94
CA ALA A 24 6.75 -4.85 -1.73
C ALA A 24 5.48 -4.29 -2.36
N ILE A 25 5.31 -2.99 -2.26
CA ILE A 25 4.19 -2.29 -2.88
C ILE A 25 4.78 -1.26 -3.83
N TRP A 26 4.44 -1.38 -5.09
CA TRP A 26 4.92 -0.50 -6.14
C TRP A 26 3.77 0.39 -6.60
N TYR A 27 3.92 1.70 -6.39
CA TYR A 27 2.90 2.67 -6.77
C TYR A 27 3.11 3.08 -8.22
N LEU A 28 2.08 2.91 -9.04
CA LEU A 28 2.18 3.15 -10.48
C LEU A 28 1.68 4.53 -10.89
N ASN A 29 0.98 5.24 -10.01
CA ASN A 29 0.55 6.60 -10.28
C ASN A 29 0.58 7.44 -9.01
N THR A 30 0.68 8.75 -9.18
CA THR A 30 0.67 9.68 -8.06
C THR A 30 -0.76 10.07 -7.73
N ASN A 31 -1.11 9.95 -6.45
CA ASN A 31 -2.41 10.36 -5.94
C ASN A 31 -2.30 10.57 -4.43
N ASN A 32 -3.37 11.02 -3.77
CA ASN A 32 -3.34 11.26 -2.33
C ASN A 32 -3.65 10.03 -1.48
N GLY A 33 -3.79 8.85 -2.11
CA GLY A 33 -3.86 7.60 -1.37
C GLY A 33 -2.52 7.26 -0.77
N TYR A 34 -2.51 6.33 0.16
CA TYR A 34 -1.27 5.94 0.83
C TYR A 34 -1.42 4.57 1.49
N THR A 35 -0.28 4.03 1.90
CA THR A 35 -0.23 2.85 2.76
C THR A 35 0.01 3.33 4.18
N LEU A 36 -0.86 2.91 5.10
CA LEU A 36 -0.78 3.28 6.50
C LEU A 36 -0.30 2.08 7.31
N PHE A 37 0.71 2.29 8.15
CA PHE A 37 1.21 1.26 9.05
C PHE A 37 0.64 1.46 10.45
N GLN A 38 0.61 0.38 11.23
CA GLN A 38 0.04 0.40 12.57
C GLN A 38 0.72 1.42 13.48
N ASP A 39 2.01 1.68 13.26
CA ASP A 39 2.77 2.64 14.06
C ASP A 39 2.47 4.11 13.70
N GLY A 40 1.57 4.34 12.76
CA GLY A 40 1.17 5.67 12.34
C GLY A 40 1.96 6.21 11.15
N ASN A 41 3.03 5.54 10.72
CA ASN A 41 3.76 5.94 9.54
C ASN A 41 2.94 5.67 8.29
N LYS A 42 3.12 6.51 7.29
CA LYS A 42 2.44 6.31 6.01
C LYS A 42 3.39 6.57 4.85
N VAL A 43 3.12 5.90 3.74
CA VAL A 43 3.87 6.05 2.50
C VAL A 43 2.88 6.44 1.41
N GLU A 44 3.08 7.63 0.86
CA GLU A 44 2.18 8.18 -0.13
C GLU A 44 2.40 7.56 -1.50
N CYS A 45 1.31 7.49 -2.28
CA CYS A 45 1.36 6.98 -3.64
C CYS A 45 2.02 8.01 -4.55
N ILE A 46 3.26 7.78 -4.87
CA ILE A 46 4.02 8.59 -5.82
C ILE A 46 4.48 7.66 -6.92
N GLU A 47 4.22 8.06 -8.15
CA GLU A 47 4.54 7.24 -9.31
C GLU A 47 5.96 6.69 -9.25
N ASN A 48 6.07 5.39 -9.48
CA ASN A 48 7.32 4.64 -9.49
C ASN A 48 8.01 4.49 -8.12
N ARG A 49 7.35 4.86 -7.04
CA ARG A 49 7.85 4.59 -5.69
C ARG A 49 7.55 3.15 -5.32
N MET A 50 8.49 2.53 -4.63
CA MET A 50 8.28 1.20 -4.06
C MET A 50 8.60 1.24 -2.57
N VAL A 51 7.75 0.61 -1.76
CA VAL A 51 8.01 0.42 -0.34
C VAL A 51 8.14 -1.07 -0.08
N ILE A 52 9.13 -1.44 0.74
CA ILE A 52 9.40 -2.84 1.08
C ILE A 52 9.44 -2.94 2.60
N PHE A 53 8.72 -3.91 3.13
CA PHE A 53 8.65 -4.11 4.58
C PHE A 53 8.38 -5.58 4.90
N ASP A 54 8.56 -5.96 6.17
CA ASP A 54 8.23 -7.31 6.61
C ASP A 54 6.74 -7.55 6.48
N SER A 55 6.37 -8.70 5.92
CA SER A 55 4.96 -9.04 5.66
C SER A 55 4.13 -9.12 6.93
N ASN A 56 4.76 -9.36 8.08
CA ASN A 56 4.04 -9.41 9.35
C ASN A 56 3.80 -8.03 9.97
N LYS A 57 4.25 -6.95 9.33
CA LYS A 57 3.96 -5.60 9.79
C LYS A 57 2.54 -5.24 9.38
N LYS A 58 1.72 -4.86 10.37
CA LYS A 58 0.32 -4.50 10.10
C LYS A 58 0.23 -3.22 9.30
N HIS A 59 -0.58 -3.25 8.28
CA HIS A 59 -0.74 -2.14 7.34
C HIS A 59 -2.10 -2.19 6.67
N CYS A 60 -2.47 -1.09 6.04
CA CYS A 60 -3.67 -1.05 5.20
C CYS A 60 -3.48 -0.01 4.10
N GLY A 61 -4.26 -0.15 3.04
CA GLY A 61 -4.32 0.84 1.98
C GLY A 61 -5.39 1.88 2.29
N VAL A 62 -5.10 3.12 1.94
CA VAL A 62 -6.08 4.22 2.00
C VAL A 62 -6.27 4.71 0.58
N GLU A 63 -7.51 4.67 0.10
CA GLU A 63 -7.84 5.00 -1.28
C GLU A 63 -7.67 6.50 -1.54
N SER A 64 -7.44 6.84 -2.81
CA SER A 64 -7.33 8.22 -3.22
C SER A 64 -8.70 8.88 -3.33
N SER A 65 -8.73 10.20 -3.17
CA SER A 65 -9.91 11.01 -3.41
C SER A 65 -9.67 12.08 -4.47
N ASP A 66 -8.44 12.20 -4.98
CA ASP A 66 -8.05 13.23 -5.94
C ASP A 66 -7.71 12.70 -7.32
N SER A 67 -7.92 11.41 -7.57
CA SER A 67 -7.55 10.76 -8.83
C SER A 67 -8.61 9.76 -9.22
N GLU A 68 -8.77 9.56 -10.52
CA GLU A 68 -9.67 8.52 -11.06
C GLU A 68 -9.26 7.13 -10.59
N PHE A 69 -7.95 6.90 -10.49
CA PHE A 69 -7.44 5.57 -10.17
C PHE A 69 -6.32 5.67 -9.15
N ARG A 70 -6.24 4.65 -8.33
CA ARG A 70 -5.08 4.37 -7.49
C ARG A 70 -4.59 3.00 -7.91
N ILE A 71 -3.43 2.96 -8.56
CA ILE A 71 -2.90 1.73 -9.13
C ILE A 71 -1.64 1.32 -8.38
N VAL A 72 -1.67 0.14 -7.79
CA VAL A 72 -0.52 -0.42 -7.07
C VAL A 72 -0.34 -1.88 -7.46
N ILE A 73 0.89 -2.35 -7.37
CA ILE A 73 1.20 -3.78 -7.49
C ILE A 73 1.79 -4.23 -6.17
N ASN A 74 1.13 -5.21 -5.55
CA ASN A 74 1.62 -5.83 -4.33
C ASN A 74 2.24 -7.16 -4.69
N PHE A 75 3.42 -7.45 -4.13
CA PHE A 75 3.96 -8.79 -4.23
C PHE A 75 4.70 -9.15 -2.96
N ASN A 76 4.75 -10.45 -2.70
CA ASN A 76 5.41 -10.99 -1.52
C ASN A 76 6.49 -11.97 -1.98
N TYR A 77 7.60 -11.99 -1.26
CA TYR A 77 8.67 -12.92 -1.57
C TYR A 77 9.31 -13.41 -0.27
N LEU A 78 9.88 -14.60 -0.34
CA LEU A 78 10.49 -15.21 0.82
C LEU A 78 11.74 -14.46 1.24
N LYS A 79 11.93 -14.32 2.54
CA LYS A 79 13.18 -13.80 3.07
C LYS A 79 14.28 -14.77 2.74
N LYS A 80 15.44 -14.23 2.43
CA LYS A 80 16.61 -15.03 2.19
C LYS A 80 17.30 -15.35 3.51
N PHE A 81 17.74 -16.57 3.62
CA PHE A 81 18.42 -17.06 4.82
C PHE A 81 19.91 -17.19 4.59
#